data_187486d65b1b9deb443b85aeef37155f
#
_entry.id   187486d65b1b9deb443b85aeef37155f
#
_cell.length_a   1.000
_cell.length_b   1.000
_cell.length_c   1.000
_cell.angle_alpha   90.00
_cell.angle_beta   90.00
_cell.angle_gamma   90.00
#
_symmetry.space_group_name_H-M   'P 1'
#
loop_
_entity.id
_entity.type
_entity.pdbx_description
1 polymer ?
#
loop_
_entity_poly.entity_id
_entity_poly.type
_entity_poly.pdbx_seq_one_letter_code
_entity_poly.pdbx_strand_id
1 'polypeptide(L)'
;TNVTLAPGEATELRGYTLLFNGLNAEHLDNLTEFAAYITVLNQDGQNMVGSVTPKRNIYDKTPEMPTSEVGLYMRPLEDIYVVLNGWENDTV
;
A
#
# COMPACT_ATOMS: atom_id res chain seq x y z
N THR A 1 10.57 -3.43 -8.17
CA THR A 1 11.15 -2.26 -7.51
C THR A 1 10.59 -2.12 -6.09
N ASN A 2 11.48 -1.96 -5.13
CA ASN A 2 11.09 -1.76 -3.74
C ASN A 2 11.34 -0.32 -3.34
N VAL A 3 10.37 0.28 -2.65
CA VAL A 3 10.45 1.66 -2.20
C VAL A 3 10.03 1.72 -0.74
N THR A 4 10.73 2.54 0.03
CA THR A 4 10.41 2.79 1.44
C THR A 4 9.83 4.17 1.57
N LEU A 5 8.63 4.28 2.16
CA LEU A 5 7.91 5.54 2.28
C LEU A 5 7.41 5.76 3.70
N ALA A 6 7.65 6.95 4.24
CA ALA A 6 7.00 7.44 5.45
C ALA A 6 5.71 8.15 5.07
N PRO A 7 4.75 8.32 6.01
CA PRO A 7 3.51 9.04 5.72
C PRO A 7 3.79 10.44 5.18
N GLY A 8 3.15 10.78 4.08
CA GLY A 8 3.35 12.06 3.39
C GLY A 8 4.42 12.03 2.31
N GLU A 9 5.18 10.94 2.21
CA GLU A 9 6.17 10.79 1.13
C GLU A 9 5.53 10.18 -0.10
N ALA A 10 6.18 10.40 -1.25
CA ALA A 10 5.66 9.93 -2.53
C ALA A 10 6.79 9.38 -3.39
N THR A 11 6.42 8.54 -4.34
CA THR A 11 7.34 8.02 -5.34
C THR A 11 6.65 8.01 -6.70
N GLU A 12 7.44 7.93 -7.75
CA GLU A 12 6.90 7.86 -9.11
C GLU A 12 6.91 6.42 -9.60
N LEU A 13 5.86 6.04 -10.31
CA LEU A 13 5.74 4.73 -10.93
C LEU A 13 4.96 4.88 -12.23
N ARG A 14 5.57 4.51 -13.34
CA ARG A 14 4.94 4.51 -14.67
C ARG A 14 4.30 5.85 -15.05
N GLY A 15 4.95 6.95 -14.68
CA GLY A 15 4.45 8.28 -14.99
C GLY A 15 3.39 8.80 -14.03
N TYR A 16 3.13 8.07 -12.95
CA TYR A 16 2.19 8.49 -11.91
C TYR A 16 2.92 8.69 -10.60
N THR A 17 2.36 9.51 -9.74
CA THR A 17 2.89 9.74 -8.40
C THR A 17 2.05 8.94 -7.41
N LEU A 18 2.71 8.14 -6.60
CA LEU A 18 2.08 7.37 -5.53
C LEU A 18 2.39 8.05 -4.20
N LEU A 19 1.37 8.60 -3.56
CA LEU A 19 1.51 9.29 -2.28
C LEU A 19 1.06 8.36 -1.16
N PHE A 20 1.98 8.06 -0.25
CA PHE A 20 1.66 7.23 0.91
C PHE A 20 1.02 8.09 1.99
N ASN A 21 -0.22 7.76 2.36
CA ASN A 21 -1.00 8.51 3.34
C ASN A 21 -0.88 7.97 4.76
N GLY A 22 -0.51 6.70 4.91
CA GLY A 22 -0.36 6.12 6.23
C GLY A 22 -0.67 4.63 6.26
N LEU A 23 -0.32 4.02 7.39
CA LEU A 23 -0.52 2.60 7.65
C LEU A 23 -1.57 2.46 8.74
N ASN A 24 -2.51 1.54 8.56
CA ASN A 24 -3.50 1.21 9.57
C ASN A 24 -3.41 -0.26 9.93
N ALA A 25 -3.55 -0.57 11.21
CA ALA A 25 -3.57 -1.94 11.70
C ALA A 25 -4.90 -2.21 12.36
N GLU A 26 -5.51 -3.34 12.01
CA GLU A 26 -6.79 -3.75 12.60
C GLU A 26 -6.69 -5.21 13.02
N HIS A 27 -7.00 -5.49 14.28
CA HIS A 27 -7.03 -6.86 14.79
C HIS A 27 -8.43 -7.44 14.59
N LEU A 28 -8.49 -8.49 13.78
CA LEU A 28 -9.70 -9.26 13.54
C LEU A 28 -9.65 -10.54 14.38
N ASP A 29 -10.67 -11.37 14.28
CA ASP A 29 -10.82 -12.53 15.18
C ASP A 29 -9.57 -13.42 15.26
N ASN A 30 -8.91 -13.68 14.14
CA ASN A 30 -7.81 -14.62 14.08
C ASN A 30 -6.58 -14.06 13.38
N LEU A 31 -6.57 -12.78 13.06
CA LEU A 31 -5.44 -12.16 12.34
C LEU A 31 -5.37 -10.67 12.62
N THR A 32 -4.22 -10.09 12.32
CA THR A 32 -4.07 -8.63 12.27
C THR A 32 -3.86 -8.24 10.82
N GLU A 33 -4.67 -7.30 10.35
CA GLU A 33 -4.59 -6.76 9.00
C GLU A 33 -3.87 -5.43 9.03
N PHE A 34 -2.81 -5.32 8.24
CA PHE A 34 -2.09 -4.07 8.02
C PHE A 34 -2.41 -3.56 6.63
N ALA A 35 -2.84 -2.31 6.54
CA ALA A 35 -3.23 -1.70 5.27
C ALA A 35 -2.46 -0.41 5.05
N ALA A 36 -1.87 -0.24 3.87
CA ALA A 36 -1.21 0.99 3.48
C ALA A 36 -2.14 1.76 2.54
N TYR A 37 -2.40 3.01 2.86
CA TYR A 37 -3.29 3.86 2.07
C TYR A 37 -2.47 4.72 1.13
N ILE A 38 -2.66 4.52 -0.16
CA ILE A 38 -1.86 5.17 -1.20
C ILE A 38 -2.79 5.88 -2.18
N THR A 39 -2.54 7.17 -2.38
CA THR A 39 -3.24 7.97 -3.39
C THR A 39 -2.42 7.94 -4.67
N VAL A 40 -3.07 7.66 -5.79
CA VAL A 40 -2.42 7.70 -7.11
C VAL A 40 -2.73 9.06 -7.73
N LEU A 41 -1.69 9.81 -8.00
CA LEU A 41 -1.78 11.13 -8.61
C LEU A 41 -1.29 11.08 -10.04
N ASN A 42 -1.76 12.03 -10.83
CA ASN A 42 -1.32 12.22 -12.18
C ASN A 42 0.18 12.59 -12.22
N GLN A 43 0.75 12.62 -13.41
CA GLN A 43 2.16 12.93 -13.62
C GLN A 43 2.56 14.29 -13.01
N ASP A 44 1.63 15.23 -12.95
CA ASP A 44 1.87 16.54 -12.35
C ASP A 44 1.93 16.49 -10.81
N GLY A 45 1.54 15.36 -10.20
CA GLY A 45 1.51 15.21 -8.76
C GLY A 45 0.41 15.99 -8.06
N GLN A 46 -0.57 16.50 -8.78
CA GLN A 46 -1.63 17.36 -8.24
C GLN A 46 -3.03 16.79 -8.42
N ASN A 47 -3.28 16.07 -9.51
CA ASN A 47 -4.60 15.57 -9.80
C ASN A 47 -4.71 14.08 -9.40
N MET A 48 -5.61 13.78 -8.47
CA MET A 48 -5.84 12.40 -8.04
C MET A 48 -6.58 11.63 -9.13
N VAL A 49 -6.04 10.48 -9.50
CA VAL A 49 -6.68 9.60 -10.47
C VAL A 49 -7.25 8.34 -9.81
N GLY A 50 -6.85 8.06 -8.58
CA GLY A 50 -7.38 6.91 -7.85
C GLY A 50 -6.65 6.66 -6.56
N SER A 51 -6.89 5.50 -5.97
CA SER A 51 -6.20 5.07 -4.76
C SER A 51 -6.03 3.56 -4.78
N VAL A 52 -5.00 3.08 -4.08
CA VAL A 52 -4.78 1.65 -3.86
C VAL A 52 -4.51 1.41 -2.39
N THR A 53 -4.90 0.25 -1.90
CA THR A 53 -4.73 -0.10 -0.49
C THR A 53 -4.18 -1.53 -0.39
N PRO A 54 -2.87 -1.70 -0.56
CA PRO A 54 -2.27 -3.02 -0.36
C PRO A 54 -2.35 -3.41 1.10
N LYS A 55 -2.57 -4.69 1.35
CA LYS A 55 -2.76 -5.21 2.69
C LYS A 55 -1.84 -6.40 2.94
N ARG A 56 -1.55 -6.63 4.21
CA ARG A 56 -0.83 -7.81 4.66
C ARG A 56 -1.48 -8.34 5.92
N ASN A 57 -1.79 -9.63 5.91
CA ASN A 57 -2.46 -10.28 7.03
C ASN A 57 -1.46 -11.15 7.78
N ILE A 58 -1.41 -10.96 9.11
CA ILE A 58 -0.60 -11.78 9.99
C ILE A 58 -1.53 -12.57 10.88
N TYR A 59 -1.52 -13.88 10.73
CA TYR A 59 -2.40 -14.78 11.47
C TYR A 59 -1.85 -15.07 12.84
N ASP A 60 -2.73 -15.08 13.84
CA ASP A 60 -2.33 -15.27 15.24
C ASP A 60 -1.63 -16.60 15.47
N LYS A 61 -2.08 -17.65 14.78
CA LYS A 61 -1.53 -19.00 14.96
C LYS A 61 -0.31 -19.29 14.09
N THR A 62 -0.14 -18.55 13.02
CA THR A 62 0.98 -18.74 12.09
C THR A 62 1.57 -17.41 11.67
N PRO A 63 2.09 -16.61 12.62
CA PRO A 63 2.60 -15.27 12.30
C PRO A 63 3.80 -15.30 11.34
N GLU A 64 4.49 -16.42 11.25
CA GLU A 64 5.61 -16.58 10.33
C GLU A 64 5.17 -16.81 8.88
N MET A 65 3.87 -16.94 8.63
CA MET A 65 3.33 -17.18 7.29
C MET A 65 2.29 -16.11 6.93
N PRO A 66 2.70 -14.84 6.81
CA PRO A 66 1.76 -13.79 6.47
C PRO A 66 1.30 -13.91 5.02
N THR A 67 0.08 -13.46 4.77
CA THR A 67 -0.45 -13.36 3.40
C THR A 67 -0.56 -11.91 3.00
N SER A 68 -0.45 -11.64 1.70
CA SER A 68 -0.50 -10.29 1.16
C SER A 68 -1.65 -10.13 0.19
N GLU A 69 -2.33 -9.00 0.27
CA GLU A 69 -3.34 -8.60 -0.71
C GLU A 69 -2.79 -7.43 -1.51
N VAL A 70 -2.76 -7.58 -2.81
CA VAL A 70 -2.20 -6.59 -3.73
C VAL A 70 -3.15 -5.41 -3.86
N GLY A 71 -2.61 -4.20 -3.73
CA GLY A 71 -3.34 -3.00 -4.07
C GLY A 71 -3.32 -2.82 -5.58
N LEU A 72 -4.48 -2.89 -6.22
CA LEU A 72 -4.60 -2.84 -7.65
C LEU A 72 -5.46 -1.67 -8.08
N TYR A 73 -4.92 -0.86 -8.99
CA TYR A 73 -5.69 0.20 -9.61
C TYR A 73 -6.08 -0.23 -11.03
N MET A 74 -7.37 -0.37 -11.23
CA MET A 74 -7.90 -0.99 -12.45
C MET A 74 -8.15 0.00 -13.59
N ARG A 75 -8.20 1.30 -13.30
CA ARG A 75 -8.56 2.32 -14.30
C ARG A 75 -7.76 3.59 -14.13
N PRO A 76 -7.16 4.09 -15.18
CA PRO A 76 -6.95 3.49 -16.51
C PRO A 76 -5.72 2.59 -16.56
N LEU A 77 -5.20 2.18 -15.41
CA LEU A 77 -3.87 1.62 -15.26
C LEU A 77 -3.93 0.22 -14.67
N GLU A 78 -4.44 -0.73 -15.45
CA GLU A 78 -4.62 -2.12 -15.00
C GLU A 78 -3.28 -2.78 -14.66
N ASP A 79 -2.18 -2.22 -15.14
CA ASP A 79 -0.85 -2.79 -14.90
C ASP A 79 -0.15 -2.22 -13.66
N ILE A 80 -0.79 -1.30 -12.93
CA ILE A 80 -0.24 -0.80 -11.67
C ILE A 80 -0.79 -1.61 -10.51
N TYR A 81 0.11 -2.26 -9.80
CA TYR A 81 -0.24 -2.96 -8.57
C TYR A 81 0.86 -2.76 -7.54
N VAL A 82 0.47 -2.78 -6.27
CA VAL A 82 1.36 -2.50 -5.16
C VAL A 82 1.18 -3.58 -4.10
N VAL A 83 2.30 -4.06 -3.56
CA VAL A 83 2.32 -5.06 -2.50
C VAL A 83 2.98 -4.45 -1.27
N LEU A 84 2.36 -4.64 -0.12
CA LEU A 84 2.93 -4.23 1.16
C LEU A 84 3.89 -5.32 1.64
N ASN A 85 5.19 -5.05 1.53
CA ASN A 85 6.23 -6.02 1.89
C ASN A 85 6.58 -6.02 3.37
N GLY A 86 6.47 -4.87 4.02
CA GLY A 86 6.81 -4.75 5.42
C GLY A 86 6.72 -3.30 5.87
N TRP A 87 6.99 -3.08 7.14
CA TRP A 87 6.92 -1.75 7.73
C TRP A 87 7.72 -1.70 9.01
N GLU A 88 8.08 -0.48 9.39
CA GLU A 88 8.70 -0.21 10.68
C GLU A 88 8.07 1.08 11.19
N ASN A 89 7.35 1.01 12.31
CA ASN A 89 6.49 2.09 12.79
C ASN A 89 5.46 2.42 11.69
N ASP A 90 5.43 3.65 11.19
CA ASP A 90 4.50 4.06 10.13
C ASP A 90 5.15 4.09 8.74
N THR A 91 6.38 3.63 8.61
CA THR A 91 7.13 3.63 7.35
C THR A 91 7.01 2.28 6.68
N VAL A 92 6.64 2.29 5.42
CA VAL A 92 6.43 1.07 4.63
C VAL A 92 7.44 0.94 3.49
#